data_c1140a070bae4223bae3be01f6ef1de7
#
_entry.id   c1140a070bae4223bae3be01f6ef1de7
#
_cell.length_a   1.000
_cell.length_b   1.000
_cell.length_c   1.000
_cell.angle_alpha   90.00
_cell.angle_beta   90.00
_cell.angle_gamma   90.00
#
_symmetry.space_group_name_H-M   'P 1'
#
loop_
_entity.id
_entity.type
_entity.pdbx_description
1 polymer ?
#
loop_
_entity_poly.entity_id
_entity_poly.type
_entity_poly.pdbx_seq_one_letter_code
_entity_poly.pdbx_strand_id
1 'polypeptide(L)'
;DTYYRICFIDPFQGTVLANYAKSLGATKAYCLAKQGDDYSVGLVNYFVEAFGAENCVQEVFQEGTSDYSSYVTNAKSNGCDIFVAPVSTEAAALIIDQAATQDLGMPILAGDTWDSNVIVGAAQGKDNVKIYVTTFYQEGGNAEFDAAFKEWINSDSVNLENNGGNDMVAAVSVMGYDAYYVALEAIKAAGSADPAAVLEALPSVNYAGVTGNIAFADGAKDATRDVAFIKYCNTETAVWDLIGEQGIE
;
A
#
# COMPACT_ATOMS: atom_id res chain seq x y z
N ASP A 1 24.75 6.82 8.39
CA ASP A 1 23.47 6.37 7.92
C ASP A 1 23.29 6.80 6.45
N THR A 2 23.16 5.83 5.54
CA THR A 2 23.18 5.99 4.08
C THR A 2 21.83 5.65 3.42
N TYR A 3 20.78 5.48 4.23
CA TYR A 3 19.47 5.05 3.78
C TYR A 3 18.56 6.26 3.50
N TYR A 4 17.91 6.30 2.32
CA TYR A 4 16.90 7.26 1.91
C TYR A 4 15.66 6.53 1.41
N ARG A 5 14.46 7.07 1.68
CA ARG A 5 13.18 6.54 1.20
C ARG A 5 12.47 7.58 0.34
N ILE A 6 11.91 7.13 -0.78
CA ILE A 6 11.11 7.96 -1.68
C ILE A 6 9.61 7.72 -1.56
N CYS A 7 9.19 6.68 -0.83
CA CYS A 7 7.79 6.40 -0.50
C CYS A 7 7.34 7.21 0.73
N PHE A 8 6.04 7.27 0.98
CA PHE A 8 5.54 7.73 2.27
C PHE A 8 5.91 6.73 3.37
N ILE A 9 5.89 7.19 4.62
CA ILE A 9 6.23 6.39 5.79
C ILE A 9 4.98 5.84 6.47
N ASP A 10 5.11 4.76 7.23
CA ASP A 10 3.99 4.08 7.89
C ASP A 10 3.17 4.99 8.83
N PRO A 11 3.75 5.95 9.59
CA PRO A 11 2.97 6.92 10.36
C PRO A 11 1.99 7.73 9.51
N PHE A 12 2.44 8.17 8.34
CA PHE A 12 1.59 8.87 7.37
C PHE A 12 0.48 7.93 6.85
N GLN A 13 0.85 6.74 6.41
CA GLN A 13 -0.08 5.75 5.86
C GLN A 13 -1.14 5.32 6.88
N GLY A 14 -0.75 5.08 8.14
CA GLY A 14 -1.67 4.73 9.21
C GLY A 14 -2.69 5.83 9.49
N THR A 15 -2.25 7.10 9.49
CA THR A 15 -3.14 8.26 9.65
C THR A 15 -4.10 8.39 8.46
N VAL A 16 -3.61 8.23 7.23
CA VAL A 16 -4.45 8.25 6.01
C VAL A 16 -5.52 7.17 6.06
N LEU A 17 -5.15 5.93 6.42
CA LEU A 17 -6.10 4.83 6.57
C LEU A 17 -7.17 5.12 7.63
N ALA A 18 -6.78 5.71 8.77
CA ALA A 18 -7.70 6.08 9.84
C ALA A 18 -8.68 7.19 9.38
N ASN A 19 -8.19 8.21 8.69
CA ASN A 19 -9.02 9.28 8.14
C ASN A 19 -10.00 8.71 7.09
N TYR A 20 -9.51 7.82 6.23
CA TYR A 20 -10.37 7.18 5.24
C TYR A 20 -11.43 6.28 5.91
N ALA A 21 -11.09 5.49 6.94
CA ALA A 21 -12.06 4.73 7.72
C ALA A 21 -13.17 5.63 8.29
N LYS A 22 -12.79 6.77 8.90
CA LYS A 22 -13.74 7.77 9.41
C LYS A 22 -14.63 8.36 8.30
N SER A 23 -14.08 8.60 7.12
CA SER A 23 -14.86 9.09 5.96
C SER A 23 -15.90 8.08 5.46
N LEU A 24 -15.65 6.78 5.63
CA LEU A 24 -16.62 5.72 5.38
C LEU A 24 -17.69 5.60 6.49
N GLY A 25 -17.57 6.40 7.55
CA GLY A 25 -18.48 6.37 8.70
C GLY A 25 -18.12 5.32 9.76
N ALA A 26 -16.92 4.74 9.69
CA ALA A 26 -16.50 3.75 10.68
C ALA A 26 -16.37 4.36 12.08
N THR A 27 -16.85 3.61 13.05
CA THR A 27 -16.85 4.00 14.46
C THR A 27 -16.08 3.02 15.34
N LYS A 28 -15.90 1.78 14.88
CA LYS A 28 -15.17 0.74 15.58
C LYS A 28 -14.39 -0.17 14.65
N ALA A 29 -13.07 -0.20 14.83
CA ALA A 29 -12.16 -0.96 14.00
C ALA A 29 -11.75 -2.29 14.62
N TYR A 30 -11.64 -3.32 13.80
CA TYR A 30 -10.91 -4.54 14.12
C TYR A 30 -9.57 -4.51 13.39
N CYS A 31 -8.48 -4.54 14.12
CA CYS A 31 -7.13 -4.42 13.59
C CYS A 31 -6.37 -5.74 13.77
N LEU A 32 -5.93 -6.34 12.66
CA LEU A 32 -5.23 -7.61 12.63
C LEU A 32 -3.82 -7.42 12.09
N ALA A 33 -2.81 -7.82 12.88
CA ALA A 33 -1.41 -7.81 12.49
C ALA A 33 -0.78 -9.21 12.62
N LYS A 34 0.36 -9.41 11.97
CA LYS A 34 1.17 -10.63 12.13
C LYS A 34 2.14 -10.43 13.28
N GLN A 35 2.19 -11.37 14.22
CA GLN A 35 3.12 -11.29 15.34
C GLN A 35 4.58 -11.32 14.85
N GLY A 36 5.38 -10.35 15.31
CA GLY A 36 6.80 -10.23 14.98
C GLY A 36 7.07 -9.64 13.59
N ASP A 37 6.05 -9.18 12.88
CA ASP A 37 6.19 -8.44 11.64
C ASP A 37 6.12 -6.93 11.93
N ASP A 38 7.27 -6.27 11.86
CA ASP A 38 7.40 -4.85 12.20
C ASP A 38 6.50 -3.96 11.34
N TYR A 39 6.28 -4.32 10.06
CA TYR A 39 5.44 -3.55 9.16
C TYR A 39 3.97 -3.60 9.59
N SER A 40 3.36 -4.78 9.67
CA SER A 40 1.93 -4.88 9.96
C SER A 40 1.60 -4.42 11.39
N VAL A 41 2.47 -4.71 12.36
CA VAL A 41 2.30 -4.23 13.75
C VAL A 41 2.49 -2.71 13.81
N GLY A 42 3.50 -2.17 13.15
CA GLY A 42 3.76 -0.73 13.09
C GLY A 42 2.59 0.03 12.47
N LEU A 43 2.13 -0.41 11.29
CA LEU A 43 1.04 0.27 10.57
C LEU A 43 -0.29 0.19 11.33
N VAL A 44 -0.60 -0.95 11.97
CA VAL A 44 -1.76 -1.06 12.87
C VAL A 44 -1.64 -0.08 14.05
N ASN A 45 -0.48 0.06 14.66
CA ASN A 45 -0.29 0.98 15.79
C ASN A 45 -0.54 2.44 15.38
N TYR A 46 -0.03 2.87 14.22
CA TYR A 46 -0.27 4.22 13.69
C TYR A 46 -1.74 4.45 13.32
N PHE A 47 -2.40 3.43 12.74
CA PHE A 47 -3.84 3.49 12.52
C PHE A 47 -4.61 3.66 13.84
N VAL A 48 -4.31 2.85 14.84
CA VAL A 48 -4.96 2.87 16.16
C VAL A 48 -4.76 4.22 16.86
N GLU A 49 -3.57 4.79 16.80
CA GLU A 49 -3.28 6.11 17.34
C GLU A 49 -4.14 7.20 16.68
N ALA A 50 -4.25 7.17 15.36
CA ALA A 50 -5.01 8.17 14.60
C ALA A 50 -6.53 7.95 14.65
N PHE A 51 -7.01 6.69 14.73
CA PHE A 51 -8.43 6.36 14.77
C PHE A 51 -9.04 6.56 16.16
N GLY A 52 -8.27 6.27 17.22
CA GLY A 52 -8.66 6.29 18.61
C GLY A 52 -8.60 4.88 19.21
N ALA A 53 -7.67 4.65 20.14
CA ALA A 53 -7.38 3.32 20.67
C ALA A 53 -8.59 2.66 21.36
N GLU A 54 -9.44 3.44 21.98
CA GLU A 54 -10.67 3.00 22.64
C GLU A 54 -11.71 2.43 21.67
N ASN A 55 -11.59 2.77 20.38
CA ASN A 55 -12.47 2.32 19.31
C ASN A 55 -11.87 1.15 18.51
N CYS A 56 -10.75 0.59 18.94
CA CYS A 56 -10.03 -0.45 18.22
C CYS A 56 -9.97 -1.76 19.01
N VAL A 57 -10.34 -2.86 18.37
CA VAL A 57 -10.03 -4.22 18.82
C VAL A 57 -8.78 -4.68 18.08
N GLN A 58 -7.73 -5.01 18.80
CA GLN A 58 -6.45 -5.39 18.22
C GLN A 58 -6.18 -6.87 18.51
N GLU A 59 -5.84 -7.62 17.46
CA GLU A 59 -5.38 -9.00 17.57
C GLU A 59 -4.16 -9.24 16.66
N VAL A 60 -3.40 -10.27 17.00
CA VAL A 60 -2.26 -10.72 16.20
C VAL A 60 -2.38 -12.20 15.87
N PHE A 61 -1.94 -12.60 14.68
CA PHE A 61 -1.83 -14.00 14.29
C PHE A 61 -0.36 -14.44 14.23
N GLN A 62 -0.16 -15.74 14.33
CA GLN A 62 1.17 -16.35 14.32
C GLN A 62 1.65 -16.63 12.90
N GLU A 63 2.97 -16.71 12.71
CA GLU A 63 3.57 -17.27 11.50
C GLU A 63 2.97 -18.63 11.16
N GLY A 64 2.70 -18.88 9.88
CA GLY A 64 2.10 -20.13 9.41
C GLY A 64 0.60 -20.29 9.65
N THR A 65 -0.09 -19.25 10.17
CA THR A 65 -1.55 -19.26 10.26
C THR A 65 -2.17 -19.36 8.87
N SER A 66 -3.10 -20.30 8.69
CA SER A 66 -3.87 -20.49 7.46
C SER A 66 -5.40 -20.40 7.69
N ASP A 67 -5.84 -20.43 8.93
CA ASP A 67 -7.25 -20.27 9.32
C ASP A 67 -7.44 -18.94 10.05
N TYR A 68 -8.15 -18.02 9.39
CA TYR A 68 -8.49 -16.69 9.89
C TYR A 68 -9.96 -16.57 10.32
N SER A 69 -10.71 -17.68 10.32
CA SER A 69 -12.14 -17.72 10.61
C SER A 69 -12.50 -17.14 11.96
N SER A 70 -11.65 -17.38 12.97
CA SER A 70 -11.85 -16.84 14.31
C SER A 70 -11.73 -15.32 14.36
N TYR A 71 -10.80 -14.74 13.61
CA TYR A 71 -10.59 -13.29 13.53
C TYR A 71 -11.78 -12.59 12.85
N VAL A 72 -12.30 -13.18 11.76
CA VAL A 72 -13.53 -12.71 11.09
C VAL A 72 -14.73 -12.75 12.05
N THR A 73 -14.87 -13.86 12.79
CA THR A 73 -15.93 -14.00 13.80
C THR A 73 -15.77 -12.98 14.93
N ASN A 74 -14.54 -12.76 15.41
CA ASN A 74 -14.24 -11.80 16.47
C ASN A 74 -14.57 -10.37 16.05
N ALA A 75 -14.22 -9.97 14.81
CA ALA A 75 -14.57 -8.66 14.30
C ALA A 75 -16.09 -8.41 14.35
N LYS A 76 -16.88 -9.37 13.87
CA LYS A 76 -18.35 -9.30 13.90
C LYS A 76 -18.90 -9.29 15.32
N SER A 77 -18.41 -10.18 16.19
CA SER A 77 -18.90 -10.34 17.58
C SER A 77 -18.60 -9.14 18.46
N ASN A 78 -17.50 -8.41 18.15
CA ASN A 78 -17.16 -7.17 18.84
C ASN A 78 -17.93 -5.96 18.30
N GLY A 79 -18.76 -6.13 17.26
CA GLY A 79 -19.52 -5.04 16.65
C GLY A 79 -18.65 -4.03 15.94
N CYS A 80 -17.53 -4.49 15.34
CA CYS A 80 -16.69 -3.66 14.47
C CYS A 80 -17.41 -3.39 13.15
N ASP A 81 -17.11 -2.25 12.54
CA ASP A 81 -17.68 -1.80 11.27
C ASP A 81 -16.61 -1.56 10.18
N ILE A 82 -15.34 -1.77 10.53
CA ILE A 82 -14.20 -1.77 9.62
C ILE A 82 -13.18 -2.82 10.05
N PHE A 83 -12.54 -3.51 9.08
CA PHE A 83 -11.50 -4.50 9.29
C PHE A 83 -10.18 -3.99 8.70
N VAL A 84 -9.13 -3.85 9.50
CA VAL A 84 -7.83 -3.30 9.11
C VAL A 84 -6.79 -4.41 9.18
N ALA A 85 -6.19 -4.78 8.05
CA ALA A 85 -5.24 -5.89 7.96
C ALA A 85 -4.09 -5.60 6.99
N PRO A 86 -3.11 -4.77 7.36
CA PRO A 86 -1.95 -4.47 6.51
C PRO A 86 -0.91 -5.59 6.57
N VAL A 87 -1.27 -6.78 6.13
CA VAL A 87 -0.44 -8.00 6.21
C VAL A 87 0.08 -8.42 4.85
N SER A 88 0.91 -9.48 4.78
CA SER A 88 1.46 -9.98 3.51
C SER A 88 0.37 -10.46 2.55
N THR A 89 0.67 -10.49 1.25
CA THR A 89 -0.27 -10.91 0.19
C THR A 89 -0.74 -12.35 0.35
N GLU A 90 0.09 -13.25 0.89
CA GLU A 90 -0.29 -14.63 1.17
C GLU A 90 -1.36 -14.73 2.26
N ALA A 91 -1.17 -14.01 3.37
CA ALA A 91 -2.17 -13.94 4.43
C ALA A 91 -3.43 -13.23 3.95
N ALA A 92 -3.28 -12.16 3.18
CA ALA A 92 -4.36 -11.38 2.60
C ALA A 92 -5.31 -12.24 1.76
N ALA A 93 -4.79 -13.08 0.86
CA ALA A 93 -5.61 -13.94 0.01
C ALA A 93 -6.48 -14.90 0.84
N LEU A 94 -5.94 -15.46 1.92
CA LEU A 94 -6.68 -16.33 2.84
C LEU A 94 -7.72 -15.56 3.65
N ILE A 95 -7.38 -14.36 4.12
CA ILE A 95 -8.31 -13.47 4.84
C ILE A 95 -9.50 -13.11 3.94
N ILE A 96 -9.25 -12.73 2.68
CA ILE A 96 -10.27 -12.37 1.70
C ILE A 96 -11.22 -13.55 1.45
N ASP A 97 -10.68 -14.77 1.24
CA ASP A 97 -11.47 -15.96 0.99
C ASP A 97 -12.37 -16.31 2.18
N GLN A 98 -11.83 -16.24 3.40
CA GLN A 98 -12.58 -16.56 4.62
C GLN A 98 -13.55 -15.44 5.01
N ALA A 99 -13.21 -14.17 4.74
CA ALA A 99 -14.12 -13.04 4.90
C ALA A 99 -15.34 -13.17 3.98
N ALA A 100 -15.13 -13.57 2.72
CA ALA A 100 -16.21 -13.84 1.77
C ALA A 100 -17.07 -15.02 2.21
N THR A 101 -16.44 -16.14 2.61
CA THR A 101 -17.13 -17.37 3.03
C THR A 101 -18.04 -17.15 4.27
N GLN A 102 -17.58 -16.29 5.20
CA GLN A 102 -18.32 -16.00 6.44
C GLN A 102 -19.18 -14.74 6.38
N ASP A 103 -19.24 -14.10 5.20
CA ASP A 103 -19.92 -12.81 5.03
C ASP A 103 -19.49 -11.81 6.10
N LEU A 104 -18.26 -11.30 5.99
CA LEU A 104 -17.66 -10.37 6.97
C LEU A 104 -18.58 -9.15 7.23
N GLY A 105 -19.23 -8.63 6.17
CA GLY A 105 -20.23 -7.59 6.27
C GLY A 105 -19.71 -6.19 6.54
N MET A 106 -18.38 -6.01 6.56
CA MET A 106 -17.73 -4.71 6.73
C MET A 106 -16.57 -4.54 5.74
N PRO A 107 -16.17 -3.30 5.39
CA PRO A 107 -15.00 -3.07 4.53
C PRO A 107 -13.69 -3.54 5.16
N ILE A 108 -12.77 -3.99 4.30
CA ILE A 108 -11.38 -4.29 4.66
C ILE A 108 -10.50 -3.13 4.18
N LEU A 109 -9.67 -2.60 5.05
CA LEU A 109 -8.64 -1.62 4.74
C LEU A 109 -7.25 -2.26 4.86
N ALA A 110 -6.38 -1.98 3.90
CA ALA A 110 -5.00 -2.43 3.92
C ALA A 110 -4.03 -1.37 3.39
N GLY A 111 -2.75 -1.61 3.59
CA GLY A 111 -1.68 -0.78 3.08
C GLY A 111 -1.35 -1.06 1.61
N ASP A 112 -0.30 -0.42 1.14
CA ASP A 112 0.22 -0.50 -0.24
C ASP A 112 0.66 -1.92 -0.66
N THR A 113 1.02 -2.77 0.30
CA THR A 113 1.37 -4.18 0.04
C THR A 113 0.22 -4.97 -0.61
N TRP A 114 -1.03 -4.52 -0.45
CA TRP A 114 -2.18 -5.14 -1.08
C TRP A 114 -2.48 -4.60 -2.49
N ASP A 115 -1.83 -3.54 -2.93
CA ASP A 115 -1.97 -3.03 -4.30
C ASP A 115 -1.24 -3.94 -5.30
N SER A 116 -1.81 -5.12 -5.53
CA SER A 116 -1.20 -6.17 -6.35
C SER A 116 -2.23 -7.01 -7.09
N ASN A 117 -1.77 -7.69 -8.14
CA ASN A 117 -2.56 -8.65 -8.93
C ASN A 117 -3.04 -9.85 -8.09
N VAL A 118 -2.27 -10.23 -7.07
CA VAL A 118 -2.63 -11.33 -6.15
C VAL A 118 -3.92 -11.01 -5.42
N ILE A 119 -4.09 -9.77 -4.97
CA ILE A 119 -5.27 -9.34 -4.22
C ILE A 119 -6.51 -9.27 -5.10
N VAL A 120 -6.42 -8.63 -6.27
CA VAL A 120 -7.58 -8.58 -7.18
C VAL A 120 -7.99 -9.97 -7.66
N GLY A 121 -7.01 -10.86 -7.92
CA GLY A 121 -7.28 -12.26 -8.26
C GLY A 121 -7.94 -13.04 -7.11
N ALA A 122 -7.48 -12.84 -5.87
CA ALA A 122 -8.09 -13.47 -4.69
C ALA A 122 -9.51 -12.97 -4.40
N ALA A 123 -9.79 -11.70 -4.74
CA ALA A 123 -11.10 -11.08 -4.51
C ALA A 123 -12.09 -11.32 -5.66
N GLN A 124 -11.64 -11.76 -6.83
CA GLN A 124 -12.47 -11.91 -8.01
C GLN A 124 -13.70 -12.80 -7.75
N GLY A 125 -14.88 -12.30 -8.11
CA GLY A 125 -16.17 -12.98 -7.95
C GLY A 125 -16.71 -13.01 -6.50
N LYS A 126 -16.06 -12.30 -5.56
CA LYS A 126 -16.49 -12.21 -4.16
C LYS A 126 -17.14 -10.86 -3.88
N ASP A 127 -18.34 -10.65 -4.37
CA ASP A 127 -19.09 -9.36 -4.33
C ASP A 127 -19.53 -8.93 -2.93
N ASN A 128 -19.47 -9.83 -1.95
CA ASN A 128 -19.72 -9.52 -0.55
C ASN A 128 -18.49 -9.03 0.23
N VAL A 129 -17.33 -8.89 -0.43
CA VAL A 129 -16.10 -8.33 0.16
C VAL A 129 -15.80 -6.96 -0.45
N LYS A 130 -15.57 -5.96 0.38
CA LYS A 130 -15.18 -4.61 -0.03
C LYS A 130 -13.77 -4.35 0.47
N ILE A 131 -12.82 -4.11 -0.44
CA ILE A 131 -11.41 -3.93 -0.10
C ILE A 131 -10.96 -2.57 -0.59
N TYR A 132 -10.32 -1.80 0.27
CA TYR A 132 -9.69 -0.53 -0.04
C TYR A 132 -8.22 -0.57 0.38
N VAL A 133 -7.37 0.04 -0.43
CA VAL A 133 -5.93 0.14 -0.15
C VAL A 133 -5.45 1.58 -0.30
N THR A 134 -4.42 1.92 0.45
CA THR A 134 -3.61 3.11 0.20
C THR A 134 -2.46 2.73 -0.73
N THR A 135 -2.09 3.61 -1.66
CA THR A 135 -1.03 3.33 -2.63
C THR A 135 -0.31 4.61 -3.08
N PHE A 136 0.77 4.45 -3.85
CA PHE A 136 1.63 5.53 -4.32
C PHE A 136 1.30 6.00 -5.73
N TYR A 137 0.62 5.18 -6.53
CA TYR A 137 0.35 5.44 -7.93
C TYR A 137 -0.97 4.82 -8.38
N GLN A 138 -1.60 5.48 -9.31
CA GLN A 138 -2.77 4.96 -10.03
C GLN A 138 -2.45 4.90 -11.52
N GLU A 139 -2.66 3.73 -12.13
CA GLU A 139 -2.63 3.58 -13.59
C GLU A 139 -3.60 4.57 -14.24
N GLY A 140 -3.12 5.27 -15.27
CA GLY A 140 -3.81 6.42 -15.88
C GLY A 140 -3.29 7.77 -15.40
N GLY A 141 -2.54 7.83 -14.31
CA GLY A 141 -1.92 9.06 -13.80
C GLY A 141 -0.82 9.63 -14.70
N ASN A 142 -0.13 8.76 -15.47
CA ASN A 142 0.83 9.15 -16.50
C ASN A 142 0.71 8.23 -17.71
N ALA A 143 -0.07 8.66 -18.69
CA ALA A 143 -0.41 7.83 -19.86
C ALA A 143 0.83 7.44 -20.71
N GLU A 144 1.87 8.29 -20.78
CA GLU A 144 3.10 8.00 -21.51
C GLU A 144 3.90 6.90 -20.82
N PHE A 145 4.08 7.02 -19.50
CA PHE A 145 4.74 6.00 -18.70
C PHE A 145 3.99 4.67 -18.75
N ASP A 146 2.68 4.68 -18.55
CA ASP A 146 1.85 3.47 -18.55
C ASP A 146 1.95 2.73 -19.88
N ALA A 147 1.87 3.45 -21.00
CA ALA A 147 1.99 2.86 -22.32
C ALA A 147 3.37 2.21 -22.55
N ALA A 148 4.46 2.92 -22.20
CA ALA A 148 5.82 2.42 -22.36
C ALA A 148 6.09 1.22 -21.43
N PHE A 149 5.57 1.26 -20.20
CA PHE A 149 5.74 0.17 -19.24
C PHE A 149 4.99 -1.09 -19.69
N LYS A 150 3.74 -0.95 -20.18
CA LYS A 150 2.95 -2.06 -20.74
C LYS A 150 3.58 -2.65 -21.98
N GLU A 151 4.12 -1.81 -22.88
CA GLU A 151 4.87 -2.30 -24.03
C GLU A 151 6.07 -3.15 -23.60
N TRP A 152 6.82 -2.69 -22.59
CA TRP A 152 7.95 -3.45 -22.05
C TRP A 152 7.50 -4.77 -21.40
N ILE A 153 6.45 -4.77 -20.58
CA ILE A 153 5.92 -6.00 -19.95
C ILE A 153 5.52 -7.01 -21.03
N ASN A 154 4.80 -6.58 -22.06
CA ASN A 154 4.28 -7.46 -23.09
C ASN A 154 5.35 -7.87 -24.15
N SER A 155 6.55 -7.29 -24.09
CA SER A 155 7.64 -7.63 -25.04
C SER A 155 8.26 -9.01 -24.81
N ASP A 156 8.13 -9.57 -23.58
CA ASP A 156 8.69 -10.87 -23.20
C ASP A 156 7.78 -11.58 -22.21
N SER A 157 7.57 -12.87 -22.43
CA SER A 157 6.73 -13.71 -21.55
C SER A 157 7.25 -13.78 -20.11
N VAL A 158 8.58 -13.65 -19.91
CA VAL A 158 9.20 -13.62 -18.57
C VAL A 158 8.83 -12.33 -17.85
N ASN A 159 8.79 -11.19 -18.53
CA ASN A 159 8.35 -9.92 -17.96
C ASN A 159 6.88 -10.02 -17.51
N LEU A 160 6.04 -10.58 -18.37
CA LEU A 160 4.62 -10.77 -18.07
C LEU A 160 4.41 -11.72 -16.87
N GLU A 161 5.13 -12.84 -16.83
CA GLU A 161 5.07 -13.79 -15.71
C GLU A 161 5.51 -13.14 -14.40
N ASN A 162 6.61 -12.38 -14.42
CA ASN A 162 7.11 -11.65 -13.25
C ASN A 162 6.15 -10.55 -12.78
N ASN A 163 5.29 -10.03 -13.67
CA ASN A 163 4.25 -9.06 -13.32
C ASN A 163 2.90 -9.74 -12.96
N GLY A 164 2.92 -11.00 -12.58
CA GLY A 164 1.72 -11.73 -12.14
C GLY A 164 0.81 -12.17 -13.28
N GLY A 165 1.33 -12.32 -14.50
CA GLY A 165 0.61 -12.86 -15.66
C GLY A 165 -0.30 -11.85 -16.38
N ASN A 166 -0.23 -10.57 -16.05
CA ASN A 166 -0.94 -9.49 -16.73
C ASN A 166 -0.07 -8.22 -16.83
N ASP A 167 -0.54 -7.20 -17.53
CA ASP A 167 0.21 -5.96 -17.77
C ASP A 167 -0.24 -4.77 -16.91
N MET A 168 -0.85 -5.03 -15.74
CA MET A 168 -1.22 -3.99 -14.79
C MET A 168 0.03 -3.23 -14.31
N VAL A 169 -0.09 -1.91 -14.26
CA VAL A 169 0.98 -1.04 -13.76
C VAL A 169 0.92 -0.99 -12.23
N ALA A 170 1.72 -1.84 -11.59
CA ALA A 170 1.79 -1.89 -10.13
C ALA A 170 2.51 -0.65 -9.56
N ALA A 171 1.97 -0.06 -8.49
CA ALA A 171 2.55 1.13 -7.86
C ALA A 171 4.02 0.93 -7.42
N VAL A 172 4.39 -0.27 -6.96
CA VAL A 172 5.78 -0.59 -6.59
C VAL A 172 6.76 -0.54 -7.77
N SER A 173 6.29 -0.89 -8.98
CA SER A 173 7.12 -0.79 -10.20
C SER A 173 7.38 0.67 -10.57
N VAL A 174 6.36 1.53 -10.43
CA VAL A 174 6.49 2.98 -10.65
C VAL A 174 7.44 3.60 -9.63
N MET A 175 7.33 3.19 -8.36
CA MET A 175 8.26 3.61 -7.31
C MET A 175 9.70 3.19 -7.60
N GLY A 176 9.91 1.97 -8.10
CA GLY A 176 11.23 1.48 -8.52
C GLY A 176 11.82 2.31 -9.66
N TYR A 177 10.99 2.70 -10.63
CA TYR A 177 11.38 3.60 -11.71
C TYR A 177 11.82 4.98 -11.17
N ASP A 178 11.00 5.60 -10.32
CA ASP A 178 11.34 6.89 -9.73
C ASP A 178 12.59 6.82 -8.85
N ALA A 179 12.79 5.73 -8.09
CA ALA A 179 13.98 5.52 -7.28
C ALA A 179 15.27 5.50 -8.12
N TYR A 180 15.20 4.85 -9.28
CA TYR A 180 16.31 4.85 -10.24
C TYR A 180 16.67 6.27 -10.69
N TYR A 181 15.67 7.08 -11.06
CA TYR A 181 15.92 8.44 -11.53
C TYR A 181 16.34 9.39 -10.41
N VAL A 182 15.83 9.24 -9.19
CA VAL A 182 16.32 9.98 -8.02
C VAL A 182 17.82 9.70 -7.79
N ALA A 183 18.24 8.44 -7.87
CA ALA A 183 19.65 8.07 -7.78
C ALA A 183 20.48 8.66 -8.93
N LEU A 184 19.95 8.66 -10.15
CA LEU A 184 20.60 9.25 -11.31
C LEU A 184 20.78 10.77 -11.18
N GLU A 185 19.76 11.48 -10.70
CA GLU A 185 19.85 12.92 -10.42
C GLU A 185 20.87 13.23 -9.31
N ALA A 186 20.95 12.39 -8.27
CA ALA A 186 22.00 12.53 -7.25
C ALA A 186 23.42 12.34 -7.83
N ILE A 187 23.63 11.37 -8.72
CA ILE A 187 24.91 11.16 -9.43
C ILE A 187 25.25 12.38 -10.29
N LYS A 188 24.28 12.93 -11.02
CA LYS A 188 24.46 14.15 -11.81
C LYS A 188 24.83 15.35 -10.94
N ALA A 189 24.14 15.55 -9.83
CA ALA A 189 24.41 16.64 -8.88
C ALA A 189 25.80 16.50 -8.25
N ALA A 190 26.20 15.27 -7.90
CA ALA A 190 27.54 14.97 -7.37
C ALA A 190 28.66 15.17 -8.41
N GLY A 191 28.35 15.09 -9.72
CA GLY A 191 29.35 15.04 -10.80
C GLY A 191 30.25 13.82 -10.72
N SER A 192 29.87 12.79 -9.98
CA SER A 192 30.66 11.60 -9.67
C SER A 192 29.74 10.43 -9.34
N ALA A 193 30.21 9.20 -9.63
CA ALA A 193 29.56 7.96 -9.18
C ALA A 193 30.17 7.42 -7.86
N ASP A 194 31.04 8.19 -7.20
CA ASP A 194 31.55 7.83 -5.90
C ASP A 194 30.40 7.82 -4.87
N PRO A 195 30.20 6.72 -4.12
CA PRO A 195 29.06 6.59 -3.20
C PRO A 195 28.99 7.68 -2.13
N ALA A 196 30.14 8.18 -1.65
CA ALA A 196 30.15 9.23 -0.63
C ALA A 196 29.72 10.57 -1.22
N ALA A 197 30.18 10.89 -2.44
CA ALA A 197 29.77 12.10 -3.14
C ALA A 197 28.27 12.07 -3.51
N VAL A 198 27.76 10.92 -3.95
CA VAL A 198 26.33 10.73 -4.26
C VAL A 198 25.48 10.88 -2.99
N LEU A 199 25.90 10.31 -1.86
CA LEU A 199 25.21 10.43 -0.57
C LEU A 199 25.13 11.89 -0.11
N GLU A 200 26.19 12.67 -0.31
CA GLU A 200 26.22 14.10 0.02
C GLU A 200 25.28 14.93 -0.87
N ALA A 201 25.11 14.51 -2.15
CA ALA A 201 24.24 15.21 -3.10
C ALA A 201 22.74 14.86 -2.93
N LEU A 202 22.40 13.66 -2.43
CA LEU A 202 21.01 13.18 -2.29
C LEU A 202 20.05 14.18 -1.64
N PRO A 203 20.38 14.89 -0.54
CA PRO A 203 19.48 15.85 0.09
C PRO A 203 19.08 17.02 -0.83
N SER A 204 19.86 17.30 -1.87
CA SER A 204 19.60 18.40 -2.82
C SER A 204 18.70 17.99 -3.98
N VAL A 205 18.37 16.70 -4.12
CA VAL A 205 17.54 16.20 -5.22
C VAL A 205 16.12 16.71 -5.07
N ASN A 206 15.60 17.26 -6.17
CA ASN A 206 14.18 17.59 -6.35
C ASN A 206 13.79 17.06 -7.74
N TYR A 207 13.10 15.93 -7.76
CA TYR A 207 12.78 15.19 -8.97
C TYR A 207 11.26 15.12 -9.19
N ALA A 208 10.81 15.58 -10.36
CA ALA A 208 9.42 15.42 -10.78
C ALA A 208 9.24 14.00 -11.35
N GLY A 209 8.91 13.07 -10.45
CA GLY A 209 8.71 11.66 -10.76
C GLY A 209 7.32 11.35 -11.30
N VAL A 210 7.15 10.11 -11.74
CA VAL A 210 5.86 9.57 -12.18
C VAL A 210 4.88 9.48 -11.01
N THR A 211 5.39 9.19 -9.80
CA THR A 211 4.61 9.15 -8.56
C THR A 211 4.44 10.51 -7.89
N GLY A 212 4.74 11.60 -8.59
CA GLY A 212 4.71 12.96 -8.07
C GLY A 212 6.10 13.51 -7.73
N ASN A 213 6.14 14.71 -7.15
CA ASN A 213 7.41 15.34 -6.80
C ASN A 213 8.09 14.62 -5.63
N ILE A 214 9.39 14.38 -5.78
CA ILE A 214 10.23 13.70 -4.79
C ILE A 214 11.34 14.66 -4.38
N ALA A 215 11.27 15.13 -3.15
CA ALA A 215 12.26 16.00 -2.54
C ALA A 215 12.44 15.63 -1.07
N PHE A 216 13.59 16.01 -0.52
CA PHE A 216 13.91 15.75 0.88
C PHE A 216 13.93 17.08 1.63
N ALA A 217 13.18 17.17 2.76
CA ALA A 217 13.27 18.32 3.65
C ALA A 217 14.66 18.37 4.29
N ASP A 218 15.07 19.55 4.75
CA ASP A 218 16.40 19.75 5.36
C ASP A 218 16.63 18.77 6.51
N GLY A 219 17.69 17.98 6.38
CA GLY A 219 18.05 16.91 7.33
C GLY A 219 17.20 15.64 7.28
N ALA A 220 16.14 15.60 6.46
CA ALA A 220 15.30 14.40 6.30
C ALA A 220 15.92 13.43 5.30
N LYS A 221 15.62 12.15 5.50
CA LYS A 221 15.97 11.04 4.60
C LYS A 221 14.75 10.33 4.01
N ASP A 222 13.57 10.75 4.44
CA ASP A 222 12.29 10.34 3.91
C ASP A 222 11.73 11.46 3.03
N ALA A 223 11.31 11.12 1.82
CA ALA A 223 10.72 12.08 0.90
C ALA A 223 9.40 12.62 1.47
N THR A 224 9.15 13.90 1.28
CA THR A 224 7.87 14.53 1.64
C THR A 224 6.77 13.99 0.74
N ARG A 225 5.67 13.56 1.34
CA ARG A 225 4.44 13.12 0.66
C ARG A 225 3.24 13.72 1.37
N ASP A 226 2.32 14.32 0.62
CA ASP A 226 1.18 15.05 1.16
C ASP A 226 -0.10 14.22 1.10
N VAL A 227 -0.23 13.30 0.12
CA VAL A 227 -1.39 12.46 -0.10
C VAL A 227 -1.00 11.03 -0.43
N ALA A 228 -1.90 10.08 -0.15
CA ALA A 228 -1.91 8.74 -0.71
C ALA A 228 -3.13 8.57 -1.59
N PHE A 229 -3.02 7.75 -2.63
CA PHE A 229 -4.16 7.33 -3.44
C PHE A 229 -4.94 6.25 -2.70
N ILE A 230 -6.26 6.32 -2.78
CA ILE A 230 -7.16 5.27 -2.29
C ILE A 230 -7.71 4.52 -3.48
N LYS A 231 -7.54 3.21 -3.50
CA LYS A 231 -8.11 2.32 -4.50
C LYS A 231 -9.13 1.36 -3.88
N TYR A 232 -10.12 1.01 -4.68
CA TYR A 232 -11.12 -0.02 -4.40
C TYR A 232 -10.87 -1.23 -5.27
N CYS A 233 -10.91 -2.43 -4.68
CA CYS A 233 -10.83 -3.66 -5.43
C CYS A 233 -12.18 -3.96 -6.09
N ASN A 234 -12.25 -3.82 -7.40
CA ASN A 234 -13.42 -4.21 -8.18
C ASN A 234 -13.42 -5.72 -8.37
N THR A 235 -14.26 -6.41 -7.61
CA THR A 235 -14.31 -7.89 -7.58
C THR A 235 -14.93 -8.49 -8.83
N GLU A 236 -15.70 -7.73 -9.60
CA GLU A 236 -16.31 -8.18 -10.85
C GLU A 236 -15.29 -8.19 -12.00
N THR A 237 -14.54 -7.11 -12.14
CA THR A 237 -13.58 -6.92 -13.25
C THR A 237 -12.16 -7.32 -12.90
N ALA A 238 -11.88 -7.61 -11.62
CA ALA A 238 -10.56 -7.93 -11.08
C ALA A 238 -9.51 -6.84 -11.38
N VAL A 239 -9.88 -5.58 -11.16
CA VAL A 239 -8.99 -4.42 -11.30
C VAL A 239 -9.10 -3.50 -10.09
N TRP A 240 -8.15 -2.59 -9.96
CA TRP A 240 -8.19 -1.52 -8.98
C TRP A 240 -8.86 -0.28 -9.58
N ASP A 241 -9.93 0.19 -8.94
CA ASP A 241 -10.58 1.47 -9.28
C ASP A 241 -10.04 2.58 -8.36
N LEU A 242 -9.65 3.71 -8.94
CA LEU A 242 -9.28 4.89 -8.16
C LEU A 242 -10.53 5.48 -7.49
N ILE A 243 -10.47 5.68 -6.18
CA ILE A 243 -11.50 6.38 -5.42
C ILE A 243 -11.14 7.85 -5.26
N GLY A 244 -9.88 8.17 -5.01
CA GLY A 244 -9.40 9.53 -4.82
C GLY A 244 -8.08 9.58 -4.07
N GLU A 245 -7.78 10.76 -3.56
CA GLU A 245 -6.61 11.02 -2.73
C GLU A 245 -7.05 11.30 -1.29
N GLN A 246 -6.23 10.89 -0.33
CA GLN A 246 -6.45 11.13 1.09
C GLN A 246 -5.14 11.61 1.73
N GLY A 247 -5.21 12.75 2.40
CA GLY A 247 -4.14 13.29 3.23
C GLY A 247 -4.35 13.01 4.71
N ILE A 248 -3.51 13.64 5.52
CA ILE A 248 -3.55 13.54 6.99
C ILE A 248 -4.36 14.67 7.65
N GLU A 249 -4.82 15.66 6.86
CA GLU A 249 -5.67 16.77 7.32
C GLU A 249 -7.15 16.41 7.19
#